data_1f74be6ada0dfed347df49bdada78236
#
_entry.id   1f74be6ada0dfed347df49bdada78236
#
_cell.length_a   1.000
_cell.length_b   1.000
_cell.length_c   1.000
_cell.angle_alpha   90.00
_cell.angle_beta   90.00
_cell.angle_gamma   90.00
#
_symmetry.space_group_name_H-M   'P 1'
#
loop_
_entity.id
_entity.type
_entity.pdbx_description
1 polymer ?
#
loop_
_entity_poly.entity_id
_entity_poly.type
_entity_poly.pdbx_seq_one_letter_code
_entity_poly.pdbx_strand_id
1 'polypeptide(L)'
;MKKNTISTKLSTSLAPLKLSNLYASIIDQRKFTSLGSIMWDEFSMTGHFEINGLENFIVAMKQLENYQSTMHQIMNVHGGWKENLYQGETYCIASHMFEKDGKPHKLDMGIIYSDTIEVREEIAKFISRTFSLQWKKTDILDLPEQN
;
A
#
# COMPACT_ATOMS: atom_id res chain seq x y z
N MET A 1 33.51 -3.23 -15.05
CA MET A 1 32.78 -3.42 -13.78
C MET A 1 32.19 -2.14 -13.13
N LYS A 2 32.08 -1.01 -13.81
CA LYS A 2 31.47 0.22 -13.25
C LYS A 2 30.02 0.48 -13.66
N LYS A 3 29.43 -0.32 -14.54
CA LYS A 3 28.02 -0.14 -15.00
C LYS A 3 26.94 -0.60 -14.02
N ASN A 4 27.23 -1.53 -13.12
CA ASN A 4 26.22 -2.08 -12.19
C ASN A 4 25.93 -1.16 -10.99
N THR A 5 26.85 -0.30 -10.58
CA THR A 5 26.71 0.51 -9.37
C THR A 5 25.67 1.64 -9.52
N ILE A 6 25.56 2.25 -10.71
CA ILE A 6 24.59 3.33 -10.95
C ILE A 6 23.18 2.77 -11.12
N SER A 7 23.03 1.66 -11.85
CA SER A 7 21.74 0.99 -12.04
C SER A 7 21.16 0.47 -10.71
N THR A 8 21.99 -0.14 -9.87
CA THR A 8 21.57 -0.65 -8.55
C THR A 8 21.19 0.48 -7.61
N LYS A 9 21.93 1.58 -7.58
CA LYS A 9 21.58 2.75 -6.76
C LYS A 9 20.28 3.39 -7.20
N LEU A 10 20.03 3.52 -8.50
CA LEU A 10 18.80 4.10 -9.02
C LEU A 10 17.59 3.21 -8.73
N SER A 11 17.69 1.89 -8.93
CA SER A 11 16.62 0.95 -8.63
C SER A 11 16.28 0.92 -7.13
N THR A 12 17.29 0.99 -6.27
CA THR A 12 17.10 1.06 -4.82
C THR A 12 16.43 2.38 -4.40
N SER A 13 16.84 3.51 -4.97
CA SER A 13 16.25 4.82 -4.64
C SER A 13 14.78 4.93 -5.08
N LEU A 14 14.38 4.23 -6.14
CA LEU A 14 13.00 4.20 -6.64
C LEU A 14 12.13 3.12 -5.99
N ALA A 15 12.73 2.17 -5.28
CA ALA A 15 12.02 1.03 -4.70
C ALA A 15 10.84 1.44 -3.79
N PRO A 16 10.94 2.42 -2.89
CA PRO A 16 9.82 2.80 -2.02
C PRO A 16 8.59 3.26 -2.81
N LEU A 17 8.77 4.10 -3.83
CA LEU A 17 7.68 4.55 -4.69
C LEU A 17 7.11 3.41 -5.52
N LYS A 18 7.96 2.59 -6.12
CA LYS A 18 7.54 1.43 -6.92
C LYS A 18 6.75 0.43 -6.09
N LEU A 19 7.23 0.08 -4.91
CA LEU A 19 6.56 -0.86 -4.01
C LEU A 19 5.20 -0.31 -3.52
N SER A 20 5.11 0.98 -3.21
CA SER A 20 3.86 1.62 -2.81
C SER A 20 2.84 1.63 -3.94
N ASN A 21 3.25 1.90 -5.18
CA ASN A 21 2.37 1.84 -6.34
C ASN A 21 1.92 0.40 -6.65
N LEU A 22 2.79 -0.59 -6.50
CA LEU A 22 2.43 -2.00 -6.65
C LEU A 22 1.45 -2.45 -5.56
N TYR A 23 1.66 -2.02 -4.32
CA TYR A 23 0.73 -2.26 -3.22
C TYR A 23 -0.67 -1.76 -3.58
N ALA A 24 -0.80 -0.50 -3.98
CA ALA A 24 -2.07 0.08 -4.41
C ALA A 24 -2.74 -0.75 -5.52
N SER A 25 -1.98 -1.08 -6.56
CA SER A 25 -2.49 -1.87 -7.69
C SER A 25 -2.96 -3.28 -7.28
N ILE A 26 -2.17 -3.98 -6.47
CA ILE A 26 -2.50 -5.33 -5.99
C ILE A 26 -3.78 -5.32 -5.15
N ILE A 27 -3.90 -4.36 -4.23
CA ILE A 27 -5.08 -4.22 -3.37
C ILE A 27 -6.33 -3.88 -4.19
N ASP A 28 -6.24 -2.88 -5.09
CA ASP A 28 -7.38 -2.43 -5.88
C ASP A 28 -7.86 -3.48 -6.89
N GLN A 29 -6.95 -4.29 -7.41
CA GLN A 29 -7.26 -5.41 -8.31
C GLN A 29 -7.65 -6.71 -7.58
N ARG A 30 -7.67 -6.71 -6.24
CA ARG A 30 -7.98 -7.90 -5.42
C ARG A 30 -7.01 -9.08 -5.66
N LYS A 31 -5.80 -8.80 -6.11
CA LYS A 31 -4.75 -9.81 -6.35
C LYS A 31 -3.95 -10.11 -5.08
N PHE A 32 -4.62 -10.34 -3.96
CA PHE A 32 -3.99 -10.42 -2.64
C PHE A 32 -2.90 -11.49 -2.54
N THR A 33 -3.00 -12.58 -3.29
CA THR A 33 -1.95 -13.61 -3.33
C THR A 33 -0.64 -13.12 -3.95
N SER A 34 -0.67 -12.00 -4.69
CA SER A 34 0.53 -11.36 -5.25
C SER A 34 1.29 -10.47 -4.26
N LEU A 35 0.76 -10.26 -3.05
CA LEU A 35 1.43 -9.45 -2.03
C LEU A 35 2.81 -10.00 -1.64
N GLY A 36 3.05 -11.31 -1.75
CA GLY A 36 4.36 -11.91 -1.54
C GLY A 36 5.45 -11.44 -2.50
N SER A 37 5.08 -10.81 -3.64
CA SER A 37 6.06 -10.19 -4.54
C SER A 37 6.65 -8.88 -4.01
N ILE A 38 5.96 -8.21 -3.06
CA ILE A 38 6.34 -6.91 -2.50
C ILE A 38 6.49 -6.90 -0.97
N MET A 39 6.20 -8.00 -0.32
CA MET A 39 6.29 -8.16 1.14
C MET A 39 7.06 -9.42 1.49
N TRP A 40 7.92 -9.33 2.52
CA TRP A 40 8.58 -10.51 3.08
C TRP A 40 7.59 -11.35 3.91
N ASP A 41 7.87 -12.63 4.11
CA ASP A 41 6.95 -13.55 4.80
C ASP A 41 6.62 -13.10 6.23
N GLU A 42 7.57 -12.47 6.91
CA GLU A 42 7.40 -11.91 8.25
C GLU A 42 6.81 -10.50 8.27
N PHE A 43 6.31 -10.00 7.15
CA PHE A 43 5.69 -8.67 7.07
C PHE A 43 4.70 -8.44 8.20
N SER A 44 4.72 -7.24 8.77
CA SER A 44 3.74 -6.82 9.77
C SER A 44 3.10 -5.49 9.41
N MET A 45 1.82 -5.34 9.76
CA MET A 45 1.13 -4.06 9.73
C MET A 45 0.58 -3.76 11.12
N THR A 46 0.89 -2.56 11.59
CA THR A 46 0.42 -2.04 12.87
C THR A 46 -0.37 -0.75 12.70
N GLY A 47 -1.00 -0.28 13.76
CA GLY A 47 -1.82 0.93 13.82
C GLY A 47 -2.85 0.78 14.93
N HIS A 48 -4.13 0.92 14.61
CA HIS A 48 -5.21 0.56 15.54
C HIS A 48 -5.38 -0.96 15.69
N PHE A 49 -4.65 -1.72 14.93
CA PHE A 49 -4.65 -3.18 14.86
C PHE A 49 -3.21 -3.66 14.71
N GLU A 50 -3.00 -4.94 14.92
CA GLU A 50 -1.72 -5.60 14.70
C GLU A 50 -1.95 -6.87 13.89
N ILE A 51 -1.25 -6.95 12.75
CA ILE A 51 -1.27 -8.12 11.87
C ILE A 51 0.17 -8.56 11.65
N ASN A 52 0.50 -9.75 12.08
CA ASN A 52 1.83 -10.34 11.95
C ASN A 52 1.83 -11.48 10.93
N GLY A 53 2.76 -11.40 10.00
CA GLY A 53 2.94 -12.37 8.93
C GLY A 53 2.12 -12.07 7.69
N LEU A 54 2.73 -12.33 6.53
CA LEU A 54 2.14 -12.10 5.21
C LEU A 54 0.81 -12.87 5.03
N GLU A 55 0.76 -14.13 5.44
CA GLU A 55 -0.46 -14.94 5.32
C GLU A 55 -1.65 -14.31 6.07
N ASN A 56 -1.43 -13.86 7.30
CA ASN A 56 -2.45 -13.18 8.09
C ASN A 56 -2.85 -11.85 7.46
N PHE A 57 -1.89 -11.14 6.86
CA PHE A 57 -2.17 -9.90 6.14
C PHE A 57 -3.04 -10.14 4.90
N ILE A 58 -2.76 -11.17 4.11
CA ILE A 58 -3.57 -11.56 2.96
C ILE A 58 -5.01 -11.88 3.41
N VAL A 59 -5.19 -12.63 4.50
CA VAL A 59 -6.51 -12.93 5.05
C VAL A 59 -7.24 -11.66 5.47
N ALA A 60 -6.56 -10.73 6.13
CA ALA A 60 -7.14 -9.46 6.55
C ALA A 60 -7.56 -8.58 5.36
N MET A 61 -6.78 -8.56 4.29
CA MET A 61 -7.09 -7.77 3.09
C MET A 61 -8.33 -8.28 2.34
N LYS A 62 -8.68 -9.54 2.46
CA LYS A 62 -9.93 -10.08 1.89
C LYS A 62 -11.19 -9.40 2.41
N GLN A 63 -11.12 -8.76 3.58
CA GLN A 63 -12.25 -7.95 4.10
C GLN A 63 -12.59 -6.76 3.19
N LEU A 64 -11.65 -6.30 2.36
CA LEU A 64 -11.90 -5.25 1.38
C LEU A 64 -12.85 -5.69 0.26
N GLU A 65 -13.08 -7.00 0.10
CA GLU A 65 -14.10 -7.54 -0.82
C GLU A 65 -15.53 -7.17 -0.41
N ASN A 66 -15.73 -6.71 0.83
CA ASN A 66 -17.01 -6.15 1.28
C ASN A 66 -17.35 -4.80 0.62
N TYR A 67 -16.35 -4.11 0.06
CA TYR A 67 -16.56 -2.94 -0.76
C TYR A 67 -16.68 -3.33 -2.23
N GLN A 68 -17.48 -2.59 -3.00
CA GLN A 68 -17.64 -2.82 -4.44
C GLN A 68 -16.31 -2.63 -5.18
N SER A 69 -15.57 -1.60 -4.81
CA SER A 69 -14.24 -1.31 -5.32
C SER A 69 -13.46 -0.44 -4.35
N THR A 70 -12.14 -0.39 -4.54
CA THR A 70 -11.25 0.53 -3.84
C THR A 70 -10.32 1.20 -4.83
N MET A 71 -9.86 2.39 -4.48
CA MET A 71 -8.86 3.12 -5.23
C MET A 71 -7.86 3.75 -4.26
N HIS A 72 -6.62 3.29 -4.31
CA HIS A 72 -5.53 3.84 -3.52
C HIS A 72 -4.72 4.83 -4.36
N GLN A 73 -4.65 6.07 -3.91
CA GLN A 73 -3.87 7.13 -4.53
C GLN A 73 -2.59 7.34 -3.72
N ILE A 74 -1.45 6.91 -4.26
CA ILE A 74 -0.14 7.12 -3.64
C ILE A 74 0.32 8.54 -3.97
N MET A 75 0.67 9.29 -2.95
CA MET A 75 1.09 10.68 -3.07
C MET A 75 2.57 10.84 -2.67
N ASN A 76 2.86 11.53 -1.57
CA ASN A 76 4.22 11.78 -1.14
C ASN A 76 4.88 10.51 -0.62
N VAL A 77 6.05 10.19 -1.14
CA VAL A 77 6.89 9.10 -0.64
C VAL A 77 8.26 9.67 -0.35
N HIS A 78 8.67 9.67 0.91
CA HIS A 78 9.96 10.19 1.32
C HIS A 78 10.54 9.39 2.48
N GLY A 79 11.84 9.32 2.53
CA GLY A 79 12.60 8.64 3.56
C GLY A 79 14.04 8.44 3.16
N GLY A 80 14.71 7.53 3.82
CA GLY A 80 16.13 7.30 3.60
C GLY A 80 16.56 5.86 3.82
N TRP A 81 17.68 5.54 3.20
CA TRP A 81 18.35 4.25 3.31
C TRP A 81 19.50 4.31 4.29
N LYS A 82 19.60 3.30 5.15
CA LYS A 82 20.78 3.00 5.94
C LYS A 82 21.12 1.54 5.68
N GLU A 83 22.23 1.32 4.98
CA GLU A 83 22.62 -0.02 4.50
C GLU A 83 21.51 -0.65 3.64
N ASN A 84 20.97 -1.79 4.05
CA ASN A 84 19.91 -2.53 3.37
C ASN A 84 18.50 -2.20 3.86
N LEU A 85 18.35 -1.25 4.79
CA LEU A 85 17.07 -0.85 5.36
C LEU A 85 16.67 0.56 4.92
N TYR A 86 15.44 0.69 4.45
CA TYR A 86 14.78 1.96 4.23
C TYR A 86 13.77 2.21 5.35
N GLN A 87 13.73 3.43 5.81
CA GLN A 87 12.68 3.95 6.68
C GLN A 87 12.13 5.24 6.09
N GLY A 88 10.81 5.33 5.98
CA GLY A 88 10.17 6.51 5.41
C GLY A 88 8.67 6.50 5.56
N GLU A 89 8.05 7.43 4.89
CA GLU A 89 6.60 7.62 4.92
C GLU A 89 6.01 7.60 3.52
N THR A 90 4.82 7.04 3.41
CA THR A 90 4.00 7.05 2.20
C THR A 90 2.64 7.65 2.51
N TYR A 91 2.27 8.71 1.81
CA TYR A 91 0.96 9.34 1.92
C TYR A 91 0.01 8.70 0.92
N CYS A 92 -1.19 8.38 1.38
CA CYS A 92 -2.19 7.70 0.57
C CYS A 92 -3.59 8.25 0.86
N ILE A 93 -4.39 8.41 -0.19
CA ILE A 93 -5.84 8.50 -0.06
C ILE A 93 -6.41 7.17 -0.54
N ALA A 94 -7.08 6.45 0.34
CA ALA A 94 -7.74 5.20 0.05
C ALA A 94 -9.26 5.42 -0.01
N SER A 95 -9.82 5.26 -1.20
CA SER A 95 -11.26 5.40 -1.45
C SER A 95 -11.92 4.03 -1.50
N HIS A 96 -13.04 3.87 -0.79
CA HIS A 96 -13.79 2.63 -0.69
C HIS A 96 -15.21 2.88 -1.18
N MET A 97 -15.62 2.22 -2.26
CA MET A 97 -16.95 2.40 -2.85
C MET A 97 -17.91 1.34 -2.27
N PHE A 98 -19.09 1.79 -1.87
CA PHE A 98 -20.13 0.92 -1.33
C PHE A 98 -21.51 1.50 -1.62
N GLU A 99 -22.54 0.67 -1.46
CA GLU A 99 -23.93 1.08 -1.57
C GLU A 99 -24.54 1.17 -0.16
N LYS A 100 -25.30 2.22 0.06
CA LYS A 100 -26.12 2.40 1.26
C LYS A 100 -27.43 3.07 0.88
N ASP A 101 -28.55 2.47 1.32
CA ASP A 101 -29.90 2.97 1.03
C ASP A 101 -30.17 3.17 -0.47
N GLY A 102 -29.65 2.25 -1.30
CA GLY A 102 -29.80 2.27 -2.76
C GLY A 102 -29.00 3.37 -3.45
N LYS A 103 -28.06 4.01 -2.75
CA LYS A 103 -27.22 5.09 -3.30
C LYS A 103 -25.75 4.73 -3.20
N PRO A 104 -24.96 5.08 -4.24
CA PRO A 104 -23.51 4.88 -4.20
C PRO A 104 -22.87 5.86 -3.24
N HIS A 105 -21.98 5.34 -2.41
CA HIS A 105 -21.20 6.10 -1.44
C HIS A 105 -19.71 5.83 -1.63
N LYS A 106 -18.91 6.77 -1.17
CA LYS A 106 -17.46 6.65 -1.10
C LYS A 106 -16.98 7.03 0.30
N LEU A 107 -16.21 6.15 0.92
CA LEU A 107 -15.43 6.45 2.12
C LEU A 107 -13.98 6.73 1.71
N ASP A 108 -13.53 7.96 1.89
CA ASP A 108 -12.13 8.34 1.74
C ASP A 108 -11.42 8.28 3.07
N MET A 109 -10.23 7.69 3.08
CA MET A 109 -9.31 7.66 4.20
C MET A 109 -8.00 8.33 3.79
N GLY A 110 -7.63 9.42 4.46
CA GLY A 110 -6.29 10.00 4.37
C GLY A 110 -5.36 9.26 5.33
N ILE A 111 -4.33 8.62 4.79
CA ILE A 111 -3.46 7.70 5.53
C ILE A 111 -2.01 8.14 5.35
N ILE A 112 -1.24 8.06 6.43
CA ILE A 112 0.22 8.06 6.36
C ILE A 112 0.68 6.67 6.80
N TYR A 113 1.42 5.99 5.94
CA TYR A 113 2.12 4.76 6.29
C TYR A 113 3.54 5.10 6.69
N SER A 114 3.99 4.61 7.84
CA SER A 114 5.42 4.56 8.18
C SER A 114 5.96 3.22 7.73
N ASP A 115 6.88 3.25 6.78
CA ASP A 115 7.34 2.07 6.05
C ASP A 115 8.76 1.68 6.43
N THR A 116 8.98 0.38 6.57
CA THR A 116 10.31 -0.23 6.55
C THR A 116 10.41 -1.20 5.38
N ILE A 117 11.42 -1.01 4.55
CA ILE A 117 11.75 -1.87 3.41
C ILE A 117 13.14 -2.46 3.66
N GLU A 118 13.28 -3.75 3.40
CA GLU A 118 14.56 -4.44 3.50
C GLU A 118 14.96 -5.03 2.15
N VAL A 119 16.23 -4.88 1.82
CA VAL A 119 16.84 -5.51 0.64
C VAL A 119 17.56 -6.78 1.07
N ARG A 120 17.17 -7.90 0.48
CA ARG A 120 17.80 -9.21 0.62
C ARG A 120 18.14 -9.75 -0.77
N GLU A 121 19.39 -10.12 -1.01
CA GLU A 121 19.83 -10.65 -2.31
C GLU A 121 19.36 -9.79 -3.50
N GLU A 122 19.55 -8.46 -3.37
CA GLU A 122 19.16 -7.44 -4.38
C GLU A 122 17.64 -7.27 -4.57
N ILE A 123 16.80 -7.92 -3.76
CA ILE A 123 15.34 -7.80 -3.81
C ILE A 123 14.87 -6.93 -2.66
N ALA A 124 14.17 -5.83 -2.99
CA ALA A 124 13.56 -4.93 -2.01
C ALA A 124 12.08 -5.30 -1.80
N LYS A 125 11.68 -5.49 -0.54
CA LYS A 125 10.28 -5.71 -0.15
C LYS A 125 9.99 -5.02 1.17
N PHE A 126 8.70 -4.71 1.40
CA PHE A 126 8.25 -4.26 2.72
C PHE A 126 8.49 -5.33 3.78
N ILE A 127 9.02 -4.92 4.91
CA ILE A 127 9.08 -5.75 6.12
C ILE A 127 8.04 -5.29 7.15
N SER A 128 7.69 -4.01 7.15
CA SER A 128 6.60 -3.49 7.98
C SER A 128 5.99 -2.22 7.42
N ARG A 129 4.73 -1.99 7.76
CA ARG A 129 4.00 -0.73 7.59
C ARG A 129 3.26 -0.40 8.87
N THR A 130 3.30 0.85 9.30
CA THR A 130 2.42 1.35 10.36
C THR A 130 1.36 2.25 9.74
N PHE A 131 0.11 1.86 9.91
CA PHE A 131 -1.05 2.60 9.42
C PHE A 131 -1.40 3.73 10.38
N SER A 132 -1.41 4.96 9.91
CA SER A 132 -1.85 6.13 10.68
C SER A 132 -2.95 6.87 9.93
N LEU A 133 -4.19 6.72 10.43
CA LEU A 133 -5.35 7.42 9.87
C LEU A 133 -5.30 8.89 10.28
N GLN A 134 -5.26 9.78 9.29
CA GLN A 134 -5.23 11.22 9.51
C GLN A 134 -6.65 11.81 9.52
N TRP A 135 -7.48 11.35 8.60
CA TRP A 135 -8.87 11.77 8.45
C TRP A 135 -9.65 10.73 7.66
N LYS A 136 -10.97 10.80 7.76
CA LYS A 136 -11.90 10.04 6.92
C LYS A 136 -13.11 10.91 6.59
N LYS A 137 -13.70 10.66 5.43
CA LYS A 137 -14.90 11.35 4.95
C LYS A 137 -15.75 10.40 4.10
N THR A 138 -17.06 10.44 4.32
CA THR A 138 -18.01 9.70 3.48
C THR A 138 -18.85 10.69 2.68
N ASP A 139 -18.93 10.48 1.37
CA ASP A 139 -19.75 11.25 0.45
C ASP A 139 -20.70 10.34 -0.34
N ILE A 140 -21.83 10.89 -0.78
CA ILE A 140 -22.68 10.30 -1.81
C ILE A 140 -22.07 10.62 -3.15
N LEU A 141 -22.00 9.62 -4.05
CA LEU A 141 -21.45 9.79 -5.39
C LEU A 141 -22.54 10.07 -6.40
N ASP A 142 -22.24 10.95 -7.35
CA ASP A 142 -22.95 11.03 -8.60
C ASP A 142 -22.45 9.94 -9.54
N LEU A 143 -23.35 9.13 -10.08
CA LEU A 143 -22.96 8.15 -11.09
C LEU A 143 -22.77 8.89 -12.44
N PRO A 144 -21.75 8.47 -13.24
CA PRO A 144 -21.64 8.98 -14.60
C PRO A 144 -22.94 8.70 -15.37
N GLU A 145 -23.42 9.69 -16.11
CA GLU A 145 -24.55 9.48 -17.01
C GLU A 145 -24.19 8.34 -17.97
N GLN A 146 -25.05 7.33 -18.02
CA GLN A 146 -24.89 6.24 -18.99
C GLN A 146 -25.30 6.82 -20.36
N ASN A 147 -24.31 7.08 -21.21
CA ASN A 147 -24.53 7.42 -22.62
C ASN A 147 -24.87 6.19 -23.42
#